data_dfc693b46bb71298649f21ba2db1a0d5
#
_entry.id   dfc693b46bb71298649f21ba2db1a0d5
#
_cell.length_a   1.000
_cell.length_b   1.000
_cell.length_c   1.000
_cell.angle_alpha   90.00
_cell.angle_beta   90.00
_cell.angle_gamma   90.00
#
_symmetry.space_group_name_H-M   'P 1'
#
loop_
_entity.id
_entity.type
_entity.pdbx_description
1 polymer ?
#
loop_
_entity_poly.entity_id
_entity_poly.type
_entity_poly.pdbx_seq_one_letter_code
_entity_poly.pdbx_strand_id
1 'polypeptide(L)'
;MNRTFQHKISIQAIAAVVLLAACALMLFLNRTGITPLLGMVLLVIGAAAVDRTVHTEYIMTSDNKLVISRGRIAKPIVVNIEDIVAVRPVRGLLFVASHIVIEYGAGHFTSVQPADSEGFVKELKRRLQQSDSAIEKA
;
A
#
# COMPACT_ATOMS: atom_id res chain seq x y z
N MET A 1 -16.03 -9.52 12.24
CA MET A 1 -14.97 -8.83 12.99
C MET A 1 -14.00 -8.15 12.04
N ASN A 2 -13.80 -6.86 12.17
CA ASN A 2 -12.86 -6.14 11.31
C ASN A 2 -11.42 -6.39 11.76
N ARG A 3 -10.54 -6.61 10.81
CA ARG A 3 -9.12 -6.82 11.08
C ARG A 3 -8.29 -5.87 10.24
N THR A 4 -7.47 -5.08 10.92
CA THR A 4 -6.64 -4.06 10.28
C THR A 4 -5.19 -4.51 10.25
N PHE A 5 -4.57 -4.43 9.08
CA PHE A 5 -3.14 -4.68 8.88
C PHE A 5 -2.47 -3.38 8.45
N GLN A 6 -1.36 -3.06 9.10
CA GLN A 6 -0.58 -1.87 8.76
C GLN A 6 0.35 -2.13 7.58
N HIS A 7 0.64 -1.06 6.85
CA HIS A 7 1.60 -1.11 5.76
C HIS A 7 3.04 -1.21 6.29
N LYS A 8 3.84 -2.05 5.64
CA LYS A 8 5.26 -2.17 5.98
C LYS A 8 6.02 -0.95 5.48
N ILE A 9 6.61 -0.20 6.39
CA ILE A 9 7.50 0.91 6.05
C ILE A 9 8.85 0.32 5.66
N SER A 10 9.20 0.41 4.38
CA SER A 10 10.49 -0.08 3.91
C SER A 10 11.59 0.97 4.15
N ILE A 11 12.80 0.51 4.41
CA ILE A 11 13.97 1.36 4.56
C ILE A 11 14.20 2.17 3.27
N GLN A 12 13.88 1.61 2.13
CA GLN A 12 13.97 2.28 0.84
C GLN A 12 13.03 3.48 0.73
N ALA A 13 11.81 3.37 1.26
CA ALA A 13 10.86 4.49 1.28
C ALA A 13 11.38 5.62 2.18
N ILE A 14 11.93 5.29 3.34
CA ILE A 14 12.54 6.28 4.25
C ILE A 14 13.74 6.94 3.58
N ALA A 15 14.61 6.18 2.94
CA ALA A 15 15.77 6.71 2.23
C ALA A 15 15.37 7.64 1.09
N ALA A 16 14.34 7.30 0.33
CA ALA A 16 13.81 8.14 -0.75
C ALA A 16 13.25 9.47 -0.22
N VAL A 17 12.53 9.44 0.89
CA VAL A 17 12.00 10.66 1.54
C VAL A 17 13.12 11.54 2.05
N VAL A 18 14.13 10.98 2.71
CA VAL A 18 15.30 11.71 3.20
C VAL A 18 16.06 12.35 2.04
N LEU A 19 16.26 11.62 0.95
CA LEU A 19 16.93 12.14 -0.25
C LEU A 19 16.14 13.30 -0.87
N LEU A 20 14.83 13.17 -0.99
CA LEU A 20 13.94 14.23 -1.49
C LEU A 20 14.01 15.47 -0.61
N ALA A 21 13.99 15.31 0.70
CA ALA A 21 14.11 16.42 1.66
C ALA A 21 15.46 17.14 1.53
N ALA A 22 16.55 16.38 1.38
CA ALA A 22 17.89 16.94 1.18
C ALA A 22 17.98 17.71 -0.14
N CYS A 23 17.46 17.19 -1.23
CA CYS A 23 17.41 17.88 -2.52
C CYS A 23 16.57 19.16 -2.46
N ALA A 24 15.41 19.11 -1.81
CA ALA A 24 14.56 20.29 -1.61
C ALA A 24 15.28 21.38 -0.82
N LEU A 25 15.98 21.00 0.24
CA LEU A 25 16.76 21.93 1.07
C LEU A 25 17.89 22.57 0.26
N MET A 26 18.62 21.79 -0.52
CA MET A 26 19.68 22.31 -1.41
C MET A 26 19.14 23.31 -2.42
N LEU A 27 17.99 23.02 -3.03
CA LEU A 27 17.35 23.92 -3.98
C LEU A 27 16.87 25.22 -3.31
N PHE A 28 16.41 25.14 -2.07
CA PHE A 28 16.02 26.32 -1.28
C PHE A 28 17.21 27.23 -0.94
N LEU A 29 18.34 26.65 -0.63
CA LEU A 29 19.57 27.40 -0.30
C LEU A 29 20.18 28.06 -1.55
N ASN A 30 19.96 27.48 -2.70
CA ASN A 30 20.44 28.00 -3.97
C ASN A 30 19.45 29.06 -4.50
N ARG A 31 19.65 30.29 -4.12
CA ARG A 31 18.76 31.43 -4.41
C ARG A 31 18.88 31.96 -5.85
N THR A 32 19.04 31.09 -6.83
CA THR A 32 19.21 31.50 -8.22
C THR A 32 17.97 31.14 -9.03
N GLY A 33 17.26 32.15 -9.53
CA GLY A 33 16.18 32.02 -10.50
C GLY A 33 15.00 31.16 -10.02
N ILE A 34 14.72 30.09 -10.76
CA ILE A 34 13.56 29.18 -10.55
C ILE A 34 13.78 28.10 -9.46
N THR A 35 15.00 27.98 -8.94
CA THR A 35 15.34 26.89 -8.00
C THR A 35 14.52 26.88 -6.69
N PRO A 36 14.16 28.01 -6.05
CA PRO A 36 13.29 27.97 -4.88
C PRO A 36 11.90 27.41 -5.18
N LEU A 37 11.36 27.68 -6.35
CA LEU A 37 10.06 27.14 -6.79
C LEU A 37 10.10 25.63 -6.96
N LEU A 38 11.18 25.11 -7.57
CA LEU A 38 11.41 23.66 -7.69
C LEU A 38 11.55 22.98 -6.33
N GLY A 39 12.24 23.63 -5.38
CA GLY A 39 12.36 23.15 -4.00
C GLY A 39 10.99 23.04 -3.32
N MET A 40 10.10 24.00 -3.52
CA MET A 40 8.75 23.98 -2.98
C MET A 40 7.91 22.84 -3.56
N VAL A 41 7.99 22.61 -4.87
CA VAL A 41 7.33 21.49 -5.56
C VAL A 41 7.83 20.15 -4.99
N LEU A 42 9.13 19.98 -4.81
CA LEU A 42 9.71 18.77 -4.23
C LEU A 42 9.26 18.53 -2.78
N LEU A 43 9.11 19.59 -1.99
CA LEU A 43 8.58 19.48 -0.62
C LEU A 43 7.14 18.97 -0.61
N VAL A 44 6.29 19.48 -1.50
CA VAL A 44 4.90 19.03 -1.61
C VAL A 44 4.83 17.55 -2.02
N ILE A 45 5.64 17.14 -2.99
CA ILE A 45 5.73 15.74 -3.44
C ILE A 45 6.22 14.86 -2.29
N GLY A 46 7.24 15.29 -1.56
CA GLY A 46 7.77 14.57 -0.40
C GLY A 46 6.74 14.40 0.71
N ALA A 47 6.00 15.46 1.03
CA ALA A 47 4.93 15.40 2.03
C ALA A 47 3.82 14.42 1.63
N ALA A 48 3.41 14.43 0.36
CA ALA A 48 2.43 13.49 -0.16
C ALA A 48 2.93 12.04 -0.11
N ALA A 49 4.21 11.81 -0.41
CA ALA A 49 4.83 10.50 -0.32
C ALA A 49 4.87 9.97 1.12
N VAL A 50 5.19 10.82 2.09
CA VAL A 50 5.16 10.48 3.51
C VAL A 50 3.75 10.13 3.96
N ASP A 51 2.77 10.97 3.63
CA ASP A 51 1.36 10.71 3.98
C ASP A 51 0.91 9.35 3.44
N ARG A 52 1.21 9.05 2.20
CA ARG A 52 0.86 7.77 1.58
C ARG A 52 1.53 6.59 2.28
N THR A 53 2.78 6.72 2.69
CA THR A 53 3.53 5.64 3.34
C THR A 53 3.05 5.38 4.77
N VAL A 54 2.79 6.44 5.51
CA VAL A 54 2.41 6.35 6.94
C VAL A 54 0.94 5.96 7.12
N HIS A 55 0.05 6.46 6.25
CA HIS A 55 -1.39 6.27 6.39
C HIS A 55 -1.96 5.17 5.48
N THR A 56 -1.12 4.26 4.97
CA THR A 56 -1.60 3.11 4.21
C THR A 56 -2.00 2.00 5.17
N GLU A 57 -3.24 1.57 5.07
CA GLU A 57 -3.81 0.51 5.90
C GLU A 57 -4.60 -0.48 5.05
N TYR A 58 -4.59 -1.73 5.48
CA TYR A 58 -5.36 -2.80 4.85
C TYR A 58 -6.37 -3.31 5.86
N ILE A 59 -7.65 -3.13 5.58
CA ILE A 59 -8.74 -3.47 6.50
C ILE A 59 -9.58 -4.58 5.89
N MET A 60 -9.67 -5.72 6.58
CA MET A 60 -10.63 -6.77 6.25
C MET A 60 -11.89 -6.57 7.07
N THR A 61 -12.98 -6.19 6.39
CA THR A 61 -14.24 -5.92 7.06
C THR A 61 -15.03 -7.21 7.34
N SER A 62 -15.98 -7.12 8.26
CA SER A 62 -16.90 -8.23 8.56
C SER A 62 -17.80 -8.60 7.38
N ASP A 63 -17.99 -7.69 6.43
CA ASP A 63 -18.78 -7.92 5.21
C ASP A 63 -17.99 -8.63 4.10
N ASN A 64 -16.86 -9.27 4.41
CA ASN A 64 -15.97 -9.92 3.44
C ASN A 64 -15.46 -8.98 2.35
N LYS A 65 -15.06 -7.78 2.74
CA LYS A 65 -14.44 -6.81 1.85
C LYS A 65 -13.04 -6.47 2.34
N LEU A 66 -12.11 -6.38 1.39
CA LEU A 66 -10.77 -5.88 1.65
C LEU A 66 -10.72 -4.41 1.24
N VAL A 67 -10.54 -3.53 2.19
CA VAL A 67 -10.39 -2.09 1.96
C VAL A 67 -8.91 -1.74 2.03
N ILE A 68 -8.39 -1.20 0.93
CA ILE A 68 -7.01 -0.73 0.84
C ILE A 68 -7.04 0.79 0.87
N SER A 69 -6.68 1.37 2.01
CA SER A 69 -6.57 2.81 2.19
C SER A 69 -5.12 3.23 1.97
N ARG A 70 -4.88 4.10 0.99
CA ARG A 70 -3.54 4.59 0.64
C ARG A 70 -3.42 6.08 0.94
N GLY A 71 -3.18 6.40 2.21
CA GLY A 71 -3.09 7.77 2.65
C GLY A 71 -4.46 8.45 2.82
N ARG A 72 -4.43 9.72 3.16
CA ARG A 72 -5.64 10.51 3.41
C ARG A 72 -6.23 11.12 2.14
N ILE A 73 -5.41 11.32 1.14
CA ILE A 73 -5.78 12.03 -0.10
C ILE A 73 -6.38 11.08 -1.14
N ALA A 74 -5.84 9.85 -1.23
CA ALA A 74 -6.28 8.87 -2.20
C ALA A 74 -7.58 8.18 -1.76
N LYS A 75 -8.46 7.90 -2.72
CA LYS A 75 -9.67 7.12 -2.46
C LYS A 75 -9.32 5.68 -2.09
N PRO A 76 -9.98 5.08 -1.09
CA PRO A 76 -9.75 3.68 -0.75
C PRO A 76 -10.22 2.76 -1.88
N ILE A 77 -9.47 1.70 -2.09
CA ILE A 77 -9.85 0.65 -3.02
C ILE A 77 -10.59 -0.43 -2.23
N VAL A 78 -11.80 -0.75 -2.64
CA VAL A 78 -12.61 -1.79 -2.02
C VAL A 78 -12.67 -2.99 -2.93
N VAL A 79 -12.22 -4.14 -2.43
CA VAL A 79 -12.21 -5.40 -3.14
C VAL A 79 -13.07 -6.40 -2.37
N ASN A 80 -14.05 -6.99 -3.03
CA ASN A 80 -14.80 -8.09 -2.43
C ASN A 80 -13.89 -9.32 -2.34
N ILE A 81 -13.80 -9.92 -1.17
CA ILE A 81 -12.96 -11.11 -0.96
C ILE A 81 -13.41 -12.26 -1.87
N GLU A 82 -14.71 -12.36 -2.14
CA GLU A 82 -15.29 -13.36 -3.05
C GLU A 82 -14.79 -13.22 -4.51
N ASP A 83 -14.43 -12.01 -4.92
CA ASP A 83 -13.93 -11.74 -6.27
C ASP A 83 -12.43 -12.03 -6.43
N ILE A 84 -11.73 -12.37 -5.34
CA ILE A 84 -10.30 -12.66 -5.39
C ILE A 84 -10.07 -14.02 -6.04
N VAL A 85 -9.33 -14.02 -7.13
CA VAL A 85 -9.00 -15.21 -7.92
C VAL A 85 -7.71 -15.87 -7.44
N ALA A 86 -6.70 -15.06 -7.15
CA ALA A 86 -5.40 -15.55 -6.74
C ALA A 86 -4.69 -14.56 -5.79
N VAL A 87 -3.94 -15.13 -4.85
CA VAL A 87 -3.07 -14.39 -3.92
C VAL A 87 -1.67 -14.96 -4.08
N ARG A 88 -0.73 -14.12 -4.55
CA ARG A 88 0.64 -14.53 -4.84
C ARG A 88 1.63 -13.70 -4.03
N PRO A 89 2.30 -14.28 -3.04
CA PRO A 89 3.40 -13.60 -2.38
C PRO A 89 4.61 -13.54 -3.32
N VAL A 90 5.15 -12.34 -3.51
CA VAL A 90 6.35 -12.11 -4.32
C VAL A 90 7.48 -11.71 -3.38
N ARG A 91 8.56 -12.48 -3.39
CA ARG A 91 9.76 -12.14 -2.63
C ARG A 91 10.54 -11.05 -3.35
N GLY A 92 10.87 -10.01 -2.62
CA GLY A 92 11.70 -8.95 -3.16
C GLY A 92 13.15 -9.39 -3.37
N LEU A 93 13.74 -8.94 -4.47
CA LEU A 93 15.18 -9.05 -4.75
C LEU A 93 15.82 -7.69 -4.48
N LEU A 94 17.03 -7.67 -3.97
CA LEU A 94 17.95 -6.54 -3.66
C LEU A 94 17.37 -5.10 -3.57
N PHE A 95 16.53 -4.68 -4.52
CA PHE A 95 15.97 -3.32 -4.55
C PHE A 95 14.44 -3.26 -4.54
N VAL A 96 13.78 -4.42 -4.60
CA VAL A 96 12.32 -4.51 -4.60
C VAL A 96 11.85 -5.12 -3.29
N ALA A 97 11.02 -4.40 -2.55
CA ALA A 97 10.45 -4.92 -1.31
C ALA A 97 9.50 -6.10 -1.59
N SER A 98 9.48 -7.08 -0.68
CA SER A 98 8.53 -8.19 -0.75
C SER A 98 7.10 -7.64 -0.72
N HIS A 99 6.26 -8.10 -1.63
CA HIS A 99 4.86 -7.67 -1.72
C HIS A 99 3.95 -8.86 -2.05
N ILE A 100 2.67 -8.65 -1.85
CA ILE A 100 1.65 -9.64 -2.17
C ILE A 100 0.82 -9.10 -3.33
N VAL A 101 0.73 -9.86 -4.42
CA VAL A 101 -0.10 -9.52 -5.56
C VAL A 101 -1.44 -10.23 -5.42
N ILE A 102 -2.51 -9.46 -5.44
CA ILE A 102 -3.88 -9.96 -5.37
C ILE A 102 -4.52 -9.76 -6.74
N GLU A 103 -4.93 -10.85 -7.35
CA GLU A 103 -5.71 -10.84 -8.58
C GLU A 103 -7.19 -10.97 -8.21
N TYR A 104 -8.00 -10.04 -8.70
CA TYR A 104 -9.44 -10.03 -8.42
C TYR A 104 -10.25 -9.62 -9.65
N GLY A 105 -11.50 -10.09 -9.70
CA GLY A 105 -12.40 -9.78 -10.81
C GLY A 105 -11.88 -10.28 -12.15
N ALA A 106 -12.14 -9.54 -13.21
CA ALA A 106 -11.74 -9.88 -14.56
C ALA A 106 -10.42 -9.22 -14.95
N GLY A 107 -9.30 -9.78 -14.46
CA GLY A 107 -7.95 -9.34 -14.81
C GLY A 107 -7.45 -8.09 -14.07
N HIS A 108 -8.02 -7.78 -12.93
CA HIS A 108 -7.53 -6.71 -12.07
C HIS A 108 -6.47 -7.21 -11.09
N PHE A 109 -5.42 -6.43 -10.92
CA PHE A 109 -4.33 -6.73 -10.01
C PHE A 109 -4.11 -5.58 -9.05
N THR A 110 -3.84 -5.89 -7.80
CA THR A 110 -3.38 -4.91 -6.81
C THR A 110 -2.23 -5.50 -6.00
N SER A 111 -1.30 -4.64 -5.59
CA SER A 111 -0.15 -5.00 -4.77
C SER A 111 -0.32 -4.44 -3.38
N VAL A 112 -0.08 -5.27 -2.36
CA VAL A 112 -0.16 -4.88 -0.96
C VAL A 112 1.13 -5.25 -0.24
N GLN A 113 1.53 -4.46 0.75
CA GLN A 113 2.74 -4.68 1.55
C GLN A 113 2.40 -4.57 3.04
N PRO A 114 1.67 -5.53 3.61
CA PRO A 114 1.37 -5.50 5.03
C PRO A 114 2.62 -5.78 5.87
N ALA A 115 2.70 -5.18 7.06
CA ALA A 115 3.80 -5.41 8.00
C ALA A 115 3.88 -6.87 8.43
N ASP A 116 2.72 -7.49 8.67
CA ASP A 116 2.58 -8.92 8.93
C ASP A 116 2.01 -9.62 7.71
N SER A 117 2.88 -9.96 6.76
CA SER A 117 2.47 -10.57 5.49
C SER A 117 1.92 -12.00 5.69
N GLU A 118 2.49 -12.76 6.61
CA GLU A 118 2.03 -14.13 6.90
C GLU A 118 0.64 -14.13 7.51
N GLY A 119 0.41 -13.29 8.52
CA GLY A 119 -0.89 -13.13 9.16
C GLY A 119 -1.95 -12.63 8.18
N PHE A 120 -1.58 -11.69 7.31
CA PHE A 120 -2.45 -11.17 6.27
C PHE A 120 -2.90 -12.26 5.29
N VAL A 121 -1.96 -13.01 4.74
CA VAL A 121 -2.25 -14.11 3.79
C VAL A 121 -3.08 -15.20 4.46
N LYS A 122 -2.75 -15.57 5.67
CA LYS A 122 -3.49 -16.57 6.45
C LYS A 122 -4.94 -16.18 6.68
N GLU A 123 -5.18 -14.93 7.10
CA GLU A 123 -6.53 -14.41 7.32
C GLU A 123 -7.31 -14.31 6.02
N LEU A 124 -6.67 -13.85 4.95
CA LEU A 124 -7.30 -13.74 3.65
C LEU A 124 -7.72 -15.11 3.10
N LYS A 125 -6.84 -16.08 3.18
CA LYS A 125 -7.14 -17.47 2.76
C LYS A 125 -8.26 -18.08 3.61
N ARG A 126 -8.27 -17.84 4.91
CA ARG A 126 -9.34 -18.31 5.80
C ARG A 126 -10.70 -17.74 5.37
N ARG A 127 -10.77 -16.46 5.08
CA ARG A 127 -12.00 -15.80 4.61
C ARG A 127 -12.44 -16.30 3.24
N LEU A 128 -11.50 -16.55 2.34
CA LEU A 128 -11.79 -17.13 1.02
C LEU A 128 -12.39 -18.53 1.15
N GLN A 129 -11.84 -19.38 2.01
CA GLN A 129 -12.37 -20.72 2.27
C GLN A 129 -13.78 -20.69 2.89
N GLN A 130 -14.04 -19.75 3.80
CA GLN A 130 -15.36 -19.57 4.38
C GLN A 130 -16.38 -19.10 3.34
N SER A 131 -15.99 -18.24 2.43
CA SER A 131 -16.83 -17.76 1.35
C SER A 131 -17.19 -18.88 0.37
N ASP A 132 -16.21 -19.67 -0.03
CA ASP A 132 -16.42 -20.83 -0.91
C ASP A 132 -17.34 -21.86 -0.26
N SER A 133 -17.15 -22.15 1.02
CA SER A 133 -18.01 -23.07 1.79
C SER A 133 -19.44 -22.55 1.89
N ALA A 134 -19.65 -21.25 2.01
CA ALA A 134 -20.98 -20.64 2.06
C ALA A 134 -21.69 -20.75 0.69
N ILE A 135 -20.96 -20.57 -0.41
CA ILE A 135 -21.48 -20.73 -1.78
C ILE A 135 -21.84 -22.20 -2.04
N GLU A 136 -21.00 -23.12 -1.60
CA GLU A 136 -21.24 -24.58 -1.80
C GLU A 136 -22.45 -25.08 -1.01
N LYS A 137 -22.75 -24.49 0.15
CA LYS A 137 -23.93 -24.83 0.97
C LYS A 137 -25.24 -24.16 0.49
N ALA A 138 -25.13 -23.14 -0.31
CA ALA A 138 -26.28 -22.48 -0.89
C ALA A 138 -26.71 -23.15 -2.18
#